data_316b5808c405494505e8dd132dd33b77
#
_entry.id   316b5808c405494505e8dd132dd33b77
#
_cell.length_a   1.000
_cell.length_b   1.000
_cell.length_c   1.000
_cell.angle_alpha   90.00
_cell.angle_beta   90.00
_cell.angle_gamma   90.00
#
_symmetry.space_group_name_H-M   'P 1'
#
loop_
_entity.id
_entity.type
_entity.pdbx_description
1 polymer ?
#
loop_
_entity_poly.entity_id
_entity_poly.type
_entity_poly.pdbx_seq_one_letter_code
_entity_poly.pdbx_strand_id
1 'polypeptide(L)' 'MNEFNSVYVGLDVHKDTIAVAVARLGRGDPEYWGSIAHTPEAVTKLLERLSPDGEVLNFCYEAGP' A
#
# COMPACT_ATOMS: atom_id res chain seq x y z
N MET A 1 -16.70 -13.91 1.09
CA MET A 1 -15.68 -12.86 1.14
C MET A 1 -16.34 -11.49 1.17
N ASN A 2 -15.85 -10.63 1.99
CA ASN A 2 -16.41 -9.31 2.15
C ASN A 2 -15.55 -8.27 1.41
N GLU A 3 -16.06 -7.78 0.29
CA GLU A 3 -15.32 -6.82 -0.52
C GLU A 3 -15.19 -5.46 0.15
N PHE A 4 -16.06 -5.16 1.11
CA PHE A 4 -16.01 -3.88 1.78
C PHE A 4 -14.74 -3.69 2.63
N ASN A 5 -14.07 -4.79 2.94
CA ASN A 5 -12.82 -4.73 3.71
C ASN A 5 -11.58 -4.79 2.83
N SER A 6 -11.75 -4.67 1.52
CA SER A 6 -10.61 -4.72 0.62
C SER A 6 -9.90 -3.37 0.59
N VAL A 7 -8.59 -3.44 0.67
CA VAL A 7 -7.71 -2.27 0.59
C VAL A 7 -6.80 -2.46 -0.62
N TYR A 8 -6.73 -1.45 -1.46
CA TYR A 8 -5.89 -1.48 -2.65
C TYR A 8 -4.67 -0.60 -2.40
N VAL A 9 -3.50 -1.18 -2.57
CA VAL A 9 -2.23 -0.50 -2.29
C VAL A 9 -1.43 -0.40 -3.58
N GLY A 10 -1.20 0.82 -4.02
CA GLY A 10 -0.35 1.08 -5.17
C GLY A 10 1.06 1.43 -4.72
N LEU A 11 2.03 0.73 -5.27
CA LEU A 11 3.43 0.95 -4.95
C LEU A 11 4.18 1.36 -6.21
N ASP A 12 4.84 2.51 -6.15
CA ASP A 12 5.70 2.98 -7.23
C ASP A 12 7.13 2.81 -6.75
N VAL A 13 7.78 1.77 -7.26
CA VAL A 13 9.08 1.34 -6.76
C VAL A 13 10.20 2.07 -7.47
N HIS A 14 11.01 2.75 -6.70
CA HIS A 14 12.21 3.43 -7.17
C HIS A 14 13.43 2.78 -6.53
N LYS A 15 14.61 3.24 -6.95
CA LYS A 15 15.85 2.65 -6.49
C LYS A 15 15.97 2.63 -4.96
N ASP A 16 15.68 3.76 -4.34
CA ASP A 16 15.90 3.92 -2.89
C ASP A 16 14.62 4.11 -2.09
N THR A 17 13.50 4.31 -2.77
CA THR A 17 12.24 4.59 -2.11
C THR A 17 11.08 3.90 -2.82
N ILE A 18 9.98 3.80 -2.10
CA ILE A 18 8.72 3.30 -2.64
C ILE A 18 7.64 4.32 -2.30
N ALA A 19 7.00 4.86 -3.33
CA ALA A 19 5.87 5.75 -3.12
C ALA A 19 4.62 4.90 -2.90
N VAL A 20 3.82 5.26 -1.91
CA VAL A 20 2.69 4.45 -1.47
C VAL A 20 1.39 5.23 -1.62
N ALA A 21 0.42 4.63 -2.28
CA ALA A 21 -0.94 5.15 -2.36
C ALA A 21 -1.90 4.07 -1.90
N VAL A 22 -2.90 4.45 -1.13
CA VAL A 22 -3.85 3.50 -0.56
C VAL A 22 -5.26 3.91 -0.95
N ALA A 23 -6.02 2.96 -1.49
CA ALA A 23 -7.42 3.18 -1.81
C ALA A 23 -8.26 2.11 -1.12
N ARG A 24 -9.34 2.55 -0.50
CA ARG A 24 -10.29 1.63 0.11
C ARG A 24 -11.57 1.62 -0.68
N LEU A 25 -12.12 0.44 -0.89
CA LEU A 25 -13.34 0.28 -1.65
C LEU A 25 -14.46 1.11 -1.02
N GLY A 26 -15.12 1.94 -1.85
CA GLY A 26 -16.22 2.77 -1.39
C GLY A 26 -15.84 4.00 -0.59
N ARG A 27 -14.59 4.33 -0.53
CA ARG A 27 -14.09 5.45 0.29
C ARG A 27 -13.74 6.71 -0.51
N GLY A 28 -13.92 6.69 -1.81
CA GLY A 28 -13.60 7.85 -2.64
C GLY A 28 -12.18 7.79 -3.18
N ASP A 29 -11.51 8.94 -3.21
CA ASP A 29 -10.21 9.04 -3.85
C ASP A 29 -9.11 8.34 -3.05
N PRO A 30 -8.08 7.81 -3.74
CA PRO A 30 -6.94 7.22 -3.05
C PRO A 30 -6.21 8.25 -2.19
N GLU A 31 -5.64 7.77 -1.11
CA GLU A 31 -4.79 8.59 -0.26
C GLU A 31 -3.33 8.33 -0.59
N TYR A 32 -2.56 9.40 -0.73
CA TYR A 32 -1.13 9.26 -0.89
C TYR A 32 -0.48 9.21 0.50
N TRP A 33 0.19 8.11 0.78
CA TRP A 33 0.79 7.89 2.10
C TRP A 33 2.24 8.36 2.18
N GLY A 34 2.78 8.88 1.08
CA GLY A 34 4.17 9.30 1.05
C GLY A 34 5.08 8.20 0.57
N SER A 35 6.37 8.40 0.79
CA SER A 35 7.38 7.43 0.37
C SER A 35 7.99 6.76 1.58
N ILE A 36 8.34 5.49 1.42
CA ILE A 36 9.07 4.73 2.44
C ILE A 36 10.40 4.30 1.84
N ALA A 37 11.32 3.89 2.72
CA ALA A 37 12.60 3.36 2.26
C ALA A 37 12.37 2.02 1.55
N HIS A 38 13.18 1.75 0.54
CA HIS A 38 13.09 0.50 -0.20
C HIS A 38 13.86 -0.59 0.55
N THR A 39 13.35 -0.93 1.74
CA THR A 39 13.95 -1.94 2.61
C THR A 39 12.89 -2.90 3.13
N PRO A 40 13.26 -4.14 3.45
CA PRO A 40 12.29 -5.08 4.01
C PRO A 40 11.64 -4.59 5.30
N GLU A 41 12.41 -3.91 6.14
CA GLU A 41 11.90 -3.39 7.41
C GLU A 41 10.81 -2.35 7.19
N ALA A 42 11.03 -1.44 6.24
CA ALA A 42 10.04 -0.40 5.95
C ALA A 42 8.77 -1.01 5.37
N VAL A 43 8.91 -1.99 4.51
CA VAL A 43 7.76 -2.69 3.92
C VAL A 43 6.98 -3.43 5.01
N THR A 44 7.66 -4.10 5.91
CA THR A 44 6.99 -4.80 7.00
C THR A 44 6.18 -3.84 7.87
N LYS A 45 6.75 -2.69 8.21
CA LYS A 45 6.04 -1.68 9.00
C LYS A 45 4.83 -1.14 8.25
N LEU A 46 4.98 -0.96 6.93
CA LEU A 46 3.86 -0.51 6.11
C LEU A 46 2.72 -1.51 6.16
N LEU A 47 3.02 -2.79 6.00
CA LEU A 47 2.00 -3.83 6.03
C LEU A 47 1.26 -3.85 7.37
N GLU A 48 1.98 -3.68 8.47
CA GLU A 48 1.38 -3.64 9.80
C GLU A 48 0.43 -2.45 9.95
N ARG A 49 0.79 -1.32 9.37
CA ARG A 49 -0.06 -0.12 9.43
C ARG A 49 -1.29 -0.24 8.54
N LEU A 50 -1.15 -0.92 7.40
CA LEU A 50 -2.23 -1.04 6.44
C LEU A 50 -3.30 -2.03 6.88
N SER A 51 -2.93 -3.05 7.61
CA SER A 51 -3.86 -4.12 7.95
C SER A 51 -3.76 -4.52 9.43
N PRO A 52 -4.00 -3.58 10.35
CA PRO A 52 -3.93 -3.93 11.77
C PRO A 52 -5.02 -4.92 12.19
N ASP A 53 -6.11 -4.96 11.44
CA ASP A 53 -7.25 -5.83 11.74
C ASP A 53 -7.36 -7.04 10.81
N GLY A 54 -6.32 -7.29 10.01
CA GLY A 54 -6.32 -8.41 9.10
C GLY A 54 -7.16 -8.20 7.85
N GLU A 55 -7.31 -6.96 7.41
CA GLU A 55 -8.02 -6.67 6.18
C GLU A 55 -7.31 -7.27 4.97
N VAL A 56 -8.08 -7.56 3.93
CA VAL A 56 -7.52 -8.07 2.69
C VAL A 56 -6.79 -6.95 1.96
N LEU A 57 -5.53 -7.18 1.66
CA LEU A 57 -4.71 -6.21 0.93
C LEU A 57 -4.49 -6.68 -0.50
N ASN A 58 -4.74 -5.79 -1.44
CA ASN A 58 -4.51 -6.04 -2.85
C ASN A 58 -3.41 -5.10 -3.32
N PHE A 59 -2.31 -5.66 -3.77
CA PHE A 59 -1.15 -4.87 -4.16
C PHE A 59 -1.04 -4.75 -5.66
N CYS A 60 -0.70 -3.54 -6.10
CA CYS A 60 -0.38 -3.26 -7.48
C CYS A 60 0.89 -2.42 -7.47
N TYR A 61 1.91 -2.86 -8.19
CA TYR A 61 3.15 -2.10 -8.18
C TYR A 61 3.73 -1.98 -9.57
N GLU A 62 4.48 -0.90 -9.75
CA GLU A 62 5.24 -0.67 -10.97
C GLU A 62 6.67 -0.36 -10.58
N ALA A 63 7.60 -1.00 -11.26
CA ALA A 63 9.01 -0.68 -11.10
C ALA A 63 9.36 0.41 -12.09
N GLY A 64 9.99 1.47 -11.62
CA GLY A 64 10.46 2.53 -12.48
C GLY A 64 11.58 2.04 -13.40
N PRO A 65 11.89 2.81 -14.42
CA PRO A 65 12.99 2.46 -15.32
C PRO A 65 14.33 2.47 -14.63
#